data_be7823a25f1b9d46aad7535b78961193
#
_entry.id   be7823a25f1b9d46aad7535b78961193
#
_cell.length_a   1.000
_cell.length_b   1.000
_cell.length_c   1.000
_cell.angle_alpha   90.00
_cell.angle_beta   90.00
_cell.angle_gamma   90.00
#
_symmetry.space_group_name_H-M   'P 1'
#
loop_
_entity.id
_entity.type
_entity.pdbx_description
1 polymer ?
#
loop_
_entity_poly.entity_id
_entity_poly.type
_entity_poly.pdbx_seq_one_letter_code
_entity_poly.pdbx_strand_id
1 'polypeptide(L)'
;MFNEIKTHEITVDTVILTIKNDALQVLLVKRDNEPFKDKWAIPGGYVRMSENLDEAAMRVLKEKTDVENIYLEQLYTFGDPLRHPVSRVITCAYFALIRAEDFNVVTTSDVTWHKVSDLPPLAFDHKEIIQYSLKRTRERLEMCPVAYQLLNE
;
A
#
# COMPACT_ATOMS: atom_id res chain seq x y z
N MET A 1 30.35 6.93 -23.38
CA MET A 1 29.18 7.48 -22.83
C MET A 1 27.93 6.75 -23.29
N PHE A 2 27.26 6.16 -22.39
CA PHE A 2 26.16 5.29 -22.75
C PHE A 2 24.91 5.73 -22.04
N ASN A 3 23.92 6.14 -22.80
CA ASN A 3 22.57 6.20 -22.30
C ASN A 3 22.08 4.76 -22.14
N GLU A 4 22.38 4.17 -21.03
CA GLU A 4 21.89 2.85 -20.76
C GLU A 4 20.42 2.90 -20.41
N ILE A 5 19.59 2.67 -21.42
CA ILE A 5 18.19 2.38 -21.17
C ILE A 5 18.13 0.90 -20.89
N LYS A 6 18.07 0.56 -19.59
CA LYS A 6 17.83 -0.82 -19.16
C LYS A 6 16.35 -0.98 -18.85
N THR A 7 15.87 -2.19 -19.00
CA THR A 7 14.52 -2.53 -18.53
C THR A 7 14.48 -2.43 -17.00
N HIS A 8 13.43 -1.82 -16.48
CA HIS A 8 13.22 -1.67 -15.05
C HIS A 8 12.14 -2.64 -14.57
N GLU A 9 12.22 -3.06 -13.34
CA GLU A 9 11.18 -3.85 -12.72
C GLU A 9 10.04 -2.94 -12.26
N ILE A 10 8.81 -3.38 -12.49
CA ILE A 10 7.61 -2.65 -12.07
C ILE A 10 6.89 -3.46 -11.01
N THR A 11 6.61 -2.81 -9.89
CA THR A 11 5.79 -3.38 -8.82
C THR A 11 4.54 -2.53 -8.60
N VAL A 12 3.60 -3.09 -7.87
CA VAL A 12 2.48 -2.37 -7.26
C VAL A 12 2.55 -2.55 -5.75
N ASP A 13 2.20 -1.51 -5.02
CA ASP A 13 2.09 -1.53 -3.56
C ASP A 13 0.72 -0.99 -3.18
N THR A 14 0.08 -1.60 -2.17
CA THR A 14 -1.29 -1.24 -1.80
C THR A 14 -1.35 -0.77 -0.35
N VAL A 15 -1.89 0.43 -0.14
CA VAL A 15 -2.14 1.00 1.19
C VAL A 15 -3.61 0.83 1.51
N ILE A 16 -3.93 -0.06 2.43
CA ILE A 16 -5.30 -0.28 2.89
C ILE A 16 -5.45 0.34 4.27
N LEU A 17 -6.28 1.36 4.35
CA LEU A 17 -6.54 2.13 5.56
C LEU A 17 -7.92 1.79 6.10
N THR A 18 -8.06 1.79 7.42
CA THR A 18 -9.34 1.69 8.10
C THR A 18 -9.32 2.49 9.39
N ILE A 19 -10.50 2.83 9.89
CA ILE A 19 -10.64 3.38 11.24
C ILE A 19 -11.13 2.27 12.14
N LYS A 20 -10.35 1.96 13.15
CA LYS A 20 -10.63 0.87 14.11
C LYS A 20 -10.19 1.30 15.49
N ASN A 21 -11.06 1.12 16.49
CA ASN A 21 -10.79 1.54 17.88
C ASN A 21 -10.40 3.02 17.96
N ASP A 22 -11.14 3.88 17.25
CA ASP A 22 -10.95 5.33 17.17
C ASP A 22 -9.58 5.76 16.64
N ALA A 23 -8.88 4.88 15.92
CA ALA A 23 -7.57 5.16 15.34
C ALA A 23 -7.52 4.77 13.86
N LEU A 24 -6.85 5.58 13.08
CA LEU A 24 -6.54 5.24 11.69
C LEU A 24 -5.45 4.17 11.67
N GLN A 25 -5.71 3.08 10.97
CA GLN A 25 -4.82 1.94 10.90
C GLN A 25 -4.57 1.53 9.46
N VAL A 26 -3.42 0.93 9.23
CA VAL A 26 -2.99 0.42 7.93
C VAL A 26 -2.72 -1.08 8.02
N LEU A 27 -3.09 -1.81 6.97
CA LEU A 27 -2.84 -3.25 6.88
C LEU A 27 -1.40 -3.49 6.43
N LEU A 28 -0.65 -4.19 7.25
CA LEU A 28 0.75 -4.52 6.97
C LEU A 28 0.95 -6.03 6.91
N VAL A 29 1.94 -6.43 6.13
CA VAL A 29 2.38 -7.82 6.01
C VAL A 29 3.83 -7.92 6.45
N LYS A 30 4.19 -9.01 7.09
CA LYS A 30 5.56 -9.30 7.48
C LYS A 30 6.29 -9.98 6.33
N ARG A 31 7.43 -9.45 5.94
CA ARG A 31 8.19 -10.00 4.82
C ARG A 31 8.86 -11.32 5.21
N ASP A 32 8.79 -12.29 4.31
CA ASP A 32 9.41 -13.60 4.48
C ASP A 32 10.68 -13.80 3.61
N ASN A 33 11.03 -12.80 2.78
CA ASN A 33 12.17 -12.84 1.88
C ASN A 33 13.07 -11.62 2.03
N GLU A 34 14.37 -11.82 1.73
CA GLU A 34 15.29 -10.69 1.57
C GLU A 34 14.97 -9.90 0.29
N PRO A 35 15.24 -8.58 0.20
CA PRO A 35 15.72 -7.72 1.29
C PRO A 35 14.62 -7.42 2.31
N PHE A 36 15.02 -6.99 3.49
CA PHE A 36 14.12 -6.62 4.60
C PHE A 36 13.29 -7.80 5.14
N LYS A 37 13.85 -8.99 5.16
CA LYS A 37 13.21 -10.15 5.79
C LYS A 37 12.84 -9.83 7.25
N ASP A 38 11.63 -10.26 7.66
CA ASP A 38 11.06 -10.04 8.99
C ASP A 38 10.67 -8.58 9.30
N LYS A 39 10.83 -7.66 8.35
CA LYS A 39 10.31 -6.30 8.46
C LYS A 39 8.86 -6.26 7.96
N TRP A 40 8.12 -5.29 8.47
CA TRP A 40 6.76 -5.04 8.02
C TRP A 40 6.76 -4.23 6.73
N ALA A 41 5.75 -4.45 5.91
CA ALA A 41 5.62 -3.80 4.61
C ALA A 41 4.14 -3.66 4.26
N ILE A 42 3.83 -2.73 3.36
CA ILE A 42 2.51 -2.74 2.72
C ILE A 42 2.47 -3.89 1.71
N PRO A 43 1.28 -4.49 1.47
CA PRO A 43 1.15 -5.56 0.48
C PRO A 43 1.61 -5.10 -0.90
N GLY A 44 2.56 -5.79 -1.49
CA GLY A 44 3.15 -5.42 -2.76
C GLY A 44 3.71 -6.63 -3.52
N GLY A 45 3.92 -6.45 -4.81
CA GLY A 45 4.48 -7.48 -5.67
C GLY A 45 4.69 -7.01 -7.10
N TYR A 46 5.31 -7.88 -7.89
CA TYR A 46 5.64 -7.58 -9.28
C TYR A 46 4.43 -7.65 -10.18
N VAL A 47 4.41 -6.77 -11.20
CA VAL A 47 3.41 -6.80 -12.26
C VAL A 47 3.78 -7.88 -13.26
N ARG A 48 2.83 -8.76 -13.59
CA ARG A 48 3.03 -9.83 -14.57
C ARG A 48 2.86 -9.31 -15.99
N MET A 49 3.46 -10.02 -16.95
CA MET A 49 3.44 -9.62 -18.36
C MET A 49 2.04 -9.55 -18.96
N SER A 50 1.09 -10.30 -18.43
CA SER A 50 -0.25 -10.42 -19.01
C SER A 50 -1.32 -9.63 -18.26
N GLU A 51 -0.94 -8.84 -17.28
CA GLU A 51 -1.92 -8.08 -16.47
C GLU A 51 -1.67 -6.58 -16.55
N ASN A 52 -2.74 -5.78 -16.43
CA ASN A 52 -2.59 -4.34 -16.27
C ASN A 52 -2.31 -4.00 -14.80
N LEU A 53 -2.04 -2.73 -14.50
CA LEU A 53 -1.66 -2.30 -13.15
C LEU A 53 -2.80 -2.52 -12.14
N ASP A 54 -4.04 -2.24 -12.51
CA ASP A 54 -5.19 -2.42 -11.62
C ASP A 54 -5.39 -3.90 -11.27
N GLU A 55 -5.27 -4.78 -12.27
CA GLU A 55 -5.34 -6.22 -12.07
C GLU A 55 -4.21 -6.71 -11.16
N ALA A 56 -3.00 -6.21 -11.38
CA ALA A 56 -1.85 -6.54 -10.54
C ALA A 56 -2.07 -6.14 -9.09
N ALA A 57 -2.58 -4.93 -8.85
CA ALA A 57 -2.86 -4.43 -7.50
C ALA A 57 -3.87 -5.32 -6.77
N MET A 58 -4.96 -5.68 -7.44
CA MET A 58 -5.98 -6.56 -6.87
C MET A 58 -5.43 -7.96 -6.57
N ARG A 59 -4.68 -8.52 -7.51
CA ARG A 59 -4.07 -9.85 -7.34
C ARG A 59 -3.09 -9.87 -6.17
N VAL A 60 -2.20 -8.90 -6.10
CA VAL A 60 -1.19 -8.81 -5.05
C VAL A 60 -1.84 -8.67 -3.68
N LEU A 61 -2.86 -7.83 -3.58
CA LEU A 61 -3.60 -7.67 -2.33
C LEU A 61 -4.21 -9.00 -1.89
N LYS A 62 -4.87 -9.71 -2.80
CA LYS A 62 -5.47 -11.01 -2.53
C LYS A 62 -4.42 -12.04 -2.11
N GLU A 63 -3.33 -12.15 -2.85
CA GLU A 63 -2.26 -13.12 -2.56
C GLU A 63 -1.60 -12.88 -1.19
N LYS A 64 -1.40 -11.62 -0.82
CA LYS A 64 -0.67 -11.26 0.40
C LYS A 64 -1.56 -11.23 1.65
N THR A 65 -2.84 -10.91 1.51
CA THR A 65 -3.72 -10.65 2.65
C THR A 65 -5.03 -11.43 2.61
N ASP A 66 -5.33 -12.11 1.52
CA ASP A 66 -6.61 -12.76 1.22
C ASP A 66 -7.80 -11.79 1.15
N VAL A 67 -7.54 -10.50 1.08
CA VAL A 67 -8.58 -9.47 0.93
C VAL A 67 -8.88 -9.26 -0.55
N GLU A 68 -10.17 -9.23 -0.90
CA GLU A 68 -10.62 -9.02 -2.27
C GLU A 68 -11.84 -8.10 -2.33
N ASN A 69 -12.22 -7.71 -3.55
CA ASN A 69 -13.39 -6.87 -3.82
C ASN A 69 -13.30 -5.46 -3.24
N ILE A 70 -12.10 -4.96 -3.01
CA ILE A 70 -11.85 -3.58 -2.61
C ILE A 70 -11.59 -2.76 -3.86
N TYR A 71 -12.25 -1.60 -3.98
CA TYR A 71 -11.91 -0.62 -5.00
C TYR A 71 -10.60 0.07 -4.62
N LEU A 72 -9.56 -0.19 -5.41
CA LEU A 72 -8.25 0.41 -5.25
C LEU A 72 -8.08 1.57 -6.22
N GLU A 73 -7.65 2.70 -5.71
CA GLU A 73 -7.36 3.88 -6.50
C GLU A 73 -5.87 4.10 -6.59
N GLN A 74 -5.40 4.45 -7.78
CA GLN A 74 -3.99 4.77 -7.99
C GLN A 74 -3.61 6.01 -7.18
N LEU A 75 -2.54 5.90 -6.42
CA LEU A 75 -2.07 6.95 -5.54
C LEU A 75 -0.99 7.80 -6.20
N TYR A 76 0.13 7.20 -6.52
CA TYR A 76 1.31 7.85 -7.07
C TYR A 76 2.32 6.81 -7.53
N THR A 77 3.24 7.22 -8.40
CA THR A 77 4.36 6.37 -8.83
C THR A 77 5.63 6.80 -8.12
N PHE A 78 6.24 5.88 -7.39
CA PHE A 78 7.49 6.12 -6.65
C PHE A 78 8.64 5.55 -7.45
N GLY A 79 9.50 6.43 -7.92
CA GLY A 79 10.56 6.08 -8.86
C GLY A 79 11.96 6.50 -8.44
N ASP A 80 12.22 6.76 -7.15
CA ASP A 80 13.57 7.08 -6.70
C ASP A 80 14.53 5.93 -7.05
N PRO A 81 15.69 6.21 -7.66
CA PRO A 81 16.65 5.17 -8.03
C PRO A 81 17.15 4.32 -6.87
N LEU A 82 17.15 4.86 -5.66
CA LEU A 82 17.69 4.20 -4.48
C LEU A 82 16.62 3.57 -3.58
N ARG A 83 15.35 3.60 -4.01
CA ARG A 83 14.25 3.08 -3.18
C ARG A 83 14.36 1.58 -2.88
N HIS A 84 14.94 0.81 -3.79
CA HIS A 84 15.21 -0.63 -3.61
C HIS A 84 16.71 -0.84 -3.51
N PRO A 85 17.21 -1.56 -2.48
CA PRO A 85 18.65 -1.66 -2.23
C PRO A 85 19.42 -2.55 -3.22
N VAL A 86 18.73 -3.39 -3.97
CA VAL A 86 19.36 -4.41 -4.83
C VAL A 86 19.19 -4.10 -6.31
N SER A 87 18.01 -3.63 -6.73
CA SER A 87 17.70 -3.44 -8.14
C SER A 87 16.93 -2.16 -8.39
N ARG A 88 16.77 -1.82 -9.67
CA ARG A 88 16.00 -0.64 -10.09
C ARG A 88 14.52 -1.00 -10.19
N VAL A 89 13.77 -0.62 -9.19
CA VAL A 89 12.34 -0.94 -9.09
C VAL A 89 11.52 0.34 -9.00
N ILE A 90 10.56 0.48 -9.90
CA ILE A 90 9.55 1.55 -9.89
C ILE A 90 8.25 0.93 -9.39
N THR A 91 7.60 1.55 -8.43
CA THR A 91 6.32 1.05 -7.93
C THR A 91 5.20 2.01 -8.23
N CYS A 92 4.07 1.46 -8.67
CA CYS A 92 2.82 2.17 -8.75
C CYS A 92 2.02 1.85 -7.50
N ALA A 93 1.83 2.85 -6.63
CA ALA A 93 1.11 2.66 -5.38
C ALA A 93 -0.40 2.88 -5.58
N TYR A 94 -1.18 2.09 -4.86
CA TYR A 94 -2.64 2.16 -4.79
C TYR A 94 -3.06 2.34 -3.34
N PHE A 95 -4.26 2.85 -3.12
CA PHE A 95 -4.79 2.98 -1.76
C PHE A 95 -6.30 2.83 -1.74
N ALA A 96 -6.81 2.49 -0.56
CA ALA A 96 -8.24 2.49 -0.26
C ALA A 96 -8.44 2.80 1.23
N LEU A 97 -9.48 3.56 1.53
CA LEU A 97 -10.00 3.71 2.88
C LEU A 97 -11.27 2.88 2.96
N ILE A 98 -11.28 1.87 3.83
CA ILE A 98 -12.37 0.91 3.92
C ILE A 98 -12.91 0.82 5.35
N ARG A 99 -14.11 0.28 5.48
CA ARG A 99 -14.60 -0.26 6.73
C ARG A 99 -14.19 -1.74 6.78
N ALA A 100 -13.27 -2.07 7.68
CA ALA A 100 -12.69 -3.42 7.72
C ALA A 100 -13.74 -4.52 7.91
N GLU A 101 -14.83 -4.22 8.63
CA GLU A 101 -15.93 -5.14 8.87
C GLU A 101 -16.75 -5.47 7.62
N ASP A 102 -16.68 -4.66 6.56
CA ASP A 102 -17.37 -4.93 5.29
C ASP A 102 -16.59 -5.91 4.40
N PHE A 103 -15.35 -6.20 4.79
CA PHE A 103 -14.45 -7.11 4.06
C PHE A 103 -13.91 -8.13 5.07
N ASN A 104 -13.89 -9.38 4.71
CA ASN A 104 -13.40 -10.46 5.57
C ASN A 104 -11.88 -10.39 5.76
N VAL A 105 -11.40 -9.34 6.42
CA VAL A 105 -9.98 -9.18 6.70
C VAL A 105 -9.60 -10.06 7.88
N VAL A 106 -8.94 -11.17 7.59
CA VAL A 106 -8.46 -12.10 8.62
C VAL A 106 -7.02 -11.72 8.98
N THR A 107 -6.82 -11.34 10.24
CA THR A 107 -5.48 -11.03 10.74
C THR A 107 -4.77 -12.28 11.23
N THR A 108 -3.45 -12.31 11.01
CA THR A 108 -2.56 -13.38 11.47
C THR A 108 -1.35 -12.75 12.14
N SER A 109 -0.39 -13.58 12.56
CA SER A 109 0.89 -13.04 13.06
C SER A 109 1.68 -12.28 12.00
N ASP A 110 1.41 -12.55 10.71
CA ASP A 110 2.15 -11.97 9.59
C ASP A 110 1.33 -10.98 8.76
N VAL A 111 0.05 -10.82 9.03
CA VAL A 111 -0.86 -9.86 8.36
C VAL A 111 -1.73 -9.21 9.43
N THR A 112 -1.49 -7.95 9.73
CA THR A 112 -2.24 -7.28 10.80
C THR A 112 -2.35 -5.78 10.61
N TRP A 113 -3.31 -5.19 11.32
CA TRP A 113 -3.51 -3.75 11.37
C TRP A 113 -2.53 -3.11 12.33
N HIS A 114 -1.97 -1.97 11.91
CA HIS A 114 -1.10 -1.15 12.75
C HIS A 114 -1.60 0.28 12.73
N LYS A 115 -1.56 0.93 13.88
CA LYS A 115 -1.89 2.36 13.97
C LYS A 115 -0.88 3.16 13.15
N VAL A 116 -1.38 4.08 12.33
CA VAL A 116 -0.49 4.94 11.53
C VAL A 116 0.33 5.89 12.41
N SER A 117 -0.12 6.15 13.65
CA SER A 117 0.60 6.94 14.64
C SER A 117 1.74 6.18 15.34
N ASP A 118 1.79 4.86 15.17
CA ASP A 118 2.79 4.00 15.84
C ASP A 118 3.18 2.86 14.90
N LEU A 119 3.81 3.21 13.79
CA LEU A 119 4.23 2.24 12.79
C LEU A 119 5.50 1.51 13.23
N PRO A 120 5.58 0.19 13.00
CA PRO A 120 6.84 -0.54 13.18
C PRO A 120 7.87 -0.09 12.12
N PRO A 121 9.14 -0.51 12.24
CA PRO A 121 10.09 -0.33 11.15
C PRO A 121 9.58 -0.97 9.87
N LEU A 122 9.55 -0.20 8.79
CA LEU A 122 9.00 -0.62 7.50
C LEU A 122 10.10 -0.87 6.48
N ALA A 123 9.83 -1.81 5.56
CA ALA A 123 10.69 -2.10 4.43
C ALA A 123 10.67 -0.96 3.41
N PHE A 124 11.75 -0.81 2.65
CA PHE A 124 11.87 0.12 1.52
C PHE A 124 11.47 1.55 1.93
N ASP A 125 10.73 2.22 1.03
CA ASP A 125 10.13 3.55 1.24
C ASP A 125 8.64 3.46 1.63
N HIS A 126 8.21 2.34 2.17
CA HIS A 126 6.79 2.11 2.47
C HIS A 126 6.23 3.13 3.47
N LYS A 127 7.04 3.65 4.37
CA LYS A 127 6.63 4.73 5.26
C LYS A 127 6.24 5.98 4.48
N GLU A 128 7.02 6.34 3.45
CA GLU A 128 6.72 7.49 2.59
C GLU A 128 5.45 7.27 1.79
N ILE A 129 5.24 6.05 1.30
CA ILE A 129 4.02 5.70 0.56
C ILE A 129 2.79 5.84 1.45
N ILE A 130 2.86 5.34 2.68
CA ILE A 130 1.77 5.49 3.65
C ILE A 130 1.51 6.97 3.94
N GLN A 131 2.55 7.75 4.20
CA GLN A 131 2.41 9.19 4.46
C GLN A 131 1.76 9.92 3.29
N TYR A 132 2.11 9.55 2.06
CA TYR A 132 1.49 10.12 0.86
C TYR A 132 -0.01 9.79 0.79
N SER A 133 -0.38 8.57 1.13
CA SER A 133 -1.79 8.16 1.16
C SER A 133 -2.59 8.93 2.21
N LEU A 134 -1.99 9.18 3.37
CA LEU A 134 -2.63 9.97 4.44
C LEU A 134 -2.85 11.41 3.99
N LYS A 135 -1.87 11.99 3.34
CA LYS A 135 -1.98 13.34 2.78
C LYS A 135 -3.10 13.42 1.74
N ARG A 136 -3.16 12.47 0.82
CA ARG A 136 -4.21 12.41 -0.20
C ARG A 136 -5.60 12.29 0.42
N THR A 137 -5.73 11.43 1.40
CA THR A 137 -7.00 11.22 2.12
C THR A 137 -7.44 12.48 2.85
N ARG A 138 -6.51 13.14 3.52
CA ARG A 138 -6.78 14.40 4.23
C ARG A 138 -7.22 15.50 3.28
N GLU A 139 -6.51 15.67 2.18
CA GLU A 139 -6.84 16.69 1.17
C GLU A 139 -8.25 16.48 0.59
N ARG A 140 -8.65 15.24 0.37
CA ARG A 140 -9.99 14.92 -0.12
C ARG A 140 -11.07 15.26 0.89
N LEU A 141 -10.85 14.96 2.16
CA LEU A 141 -11.78 15.26 3.22
C LEU A 141 -11.96 16.77 3.39
N GLU A 142 -10.89 17.53 3.23
CA GLU A 142 -10.92 19.00 3.28
C GLU A 142 -11.69 19.61 2.09
N MET A 143 -11.57 19.00 0.92
CA MET A 143 -12.24 19.47 -0.30
C MET A 143 -13.71 19.05 -0.39
N CYS A 144 -14.19 18.19 0.50
CA CYS A 144 -15.54 17.67 0.47
C CYS A 144 -16.20 17.75 1.86
N PRO A 145 -16.60 18.98 2.33
CA PRO A 145 -17.16 19.17 3.67
C PRO A 145 -18.38 18.30 3.96
N VAL A 146 -19.20 18.05 2.93
CA VAL A 146 -20.41 17.22 3.08
C VAL A 146 -20.03 15.76 3.36
N ALA A 147 -19.03 15.24 2.67
CA ALA A 147 -18.53 13.89 2.92
C ALA A 147 -17.91 13.79 4.32
N TYR A 148 -17.22 14.83 4.76
CA TYR A 148 -16.67 14.91 6.11
C TYR A 148 -17.77 14.86 7.18
N GLN A 149 -18.87 15.62 6.98
CA GLN A 149 -20.01 15.58 7.88
C GLN A 149 -20.64 14.19 7.96
N LEU A 150 -20.82 13.54 6.80
CA LEU A 150 -21.41 12.19 6.73
C LEU A 150 -20.53 11.13 7.42
N LEU A 151 -19.22 11.31 7.43
CA LEU A 151 -18.31 10.39 8.09
C LEU A 151 -18.28 10.56 9.61
N ASN A 152 -18.74 11.71 10.11
CA ASN A 152 -18.78 12.03 11.54
C ASN A 152 -20.15 11.81 12.19
N GLU A 153 -21.15 11.43 11.39
CA GLU A 153 -22.47 11.00 11.85
C GLU A 153 -22.49 9.49 12.07
#